data_5ca5ddc6081b875926efafbf48aaee87
#
_entry.id   5ca5ddc6081b875926efafbf48aaee87
#
_cell.length_a   1.000
_cell.length_b   1.000
_cell.length_c   1.000
_cell.angle_alpha   90.00
_cell.angle_beta   90.00
_cell.angle_gamma   90.00
#
_symmetry.space_group_name_H-M   'P 1'
#
loop_
_entity.id
_entity.type
_entity.pdbx_description
1 polymer ?
#
loop_
_entity_poly.entity_id
_entity_poly.type
_entity_poly.pdbx_seq_one_letter_code
_entity_poly.pdbx_strand_id
1 'polypeptide(L)'
;MDEELGGLTEDDFVIPPVKYEYLDHTADVQLHAWGNTLKEAFEQCGMAMFAYMTEMPYVQIEEVHTIEANADDLMGLLYHFLDELLYLFSVEPNLICKKLVITEFNTQEFRIICKCYGEEFQLGKHPQGTEVKAITYSAMQIVDEPKDNNCYR
;
A
#
# COMPACT_ATOMS: atom_id res chain seq x y z
N MET A 1 -12.77 -14.63 8.78
CA MET A 1 -13.68 -13.51 8.81
C MET A 1 -12.92 -12.22 9.06
N ASP A 2 -13.27 -11.27 8.32
CA ASP A 2 -12.65 -9.99 8.52
C ASP A 2 -13.16 -9.35 9.78
N GLU A 3 -12.33 -8.56 10.38
CA GLU A 3 -12.80 -7.74 11.46
C GLU A 3 -13.80 -6.74 10.90
N GLU A 4 -14.93 -6.66 11.53
CA GLU A 4 -15.91 -5.68 11.14
C GLU A 4 -15.67 -4.39 11.87
N LEU A 5 -16.39 -3.36 11.47
CA LEU A 5 -16.21 -2.05 12.07
C LEU A 5 -16.31 -2.11 13.60
N GLY A 6 -17.18 -2.95 14.12
CA GLY A 6 -17.33 -3.10 15.55
C GLY A 6 -16.11 -3.68 16.25
N GLY A 7 -15.22 -4.35 15.49
CA GLY A 7 -14.01 -4.91 16.07
C GLY A 7 -12.82 -3.98 15.99
N LEU A 8 -12.98 -2.78 15.44
CA LEU A 8 -11.89 -1.82 15.29
C LEU A 8 -11.83 -0.87 16.48
N THR A 9 -10.62 -0.45 16.81
CA THR A 9 -10.38 0.49 17.91
C THR A 9 -10.13 1.88 17.34
N GLU A 10 -10.06 2.87 18.23
CA GLU A 10 -9.76 4.23 17.80
C GLU A 10 -8.43 4.32 17.09
N ASP A 11 -7.45 3.54 17.53
CA ASP A 11 -6.13 3.56 16.91
C ASP A 11 -6.17 3.10 15.46
N ASP A 12 -7.13 2.21 15.13
CA ASP A 12 -7.24 1.72 13.76
C ASP A 12 -7.67 2.83 12.79
N PHE A 13 -8.27 3.90 13.30
CA PHE A 13 -8.72 5.01 12.47
C PHE A 13 -7.69 6.13 12.37
N VAL A 14 -6.58 6.03 13.13
CA VAL A 14 -5.52 7.04 13.05
C VAL A 14 -4.72 6.81 11.79
N ILE A 15 -4.61 7.84 10.96
CA ILE A 15 -3.91 7.76 9.69
C ILE A 15 -2.52 8.35 9.85
N PRO A 16 -1.47 7.60 9.50
CA PRO A 16 -0.10 8.12 9.59
C PRO A 16 0.11 9.31 8.67
N PRO A 17 1.09 10.16 8.96
CA PRO A 17 1.43 11.24 8.05
C PRO A 17 1.83 10.68 6.68
N VAL A 18 1.56 11.47 5.65
CA VAL A 18 1.89 11.08 4.28
C VAL A 18 3.41 11.18 4.08
N LYS A 19 4.00 10.09 3.61
CA LYS A 19 5.44 10.02 3.33
C LYS A 19 5.64 9.40 1.96
N TYR A 20 5.02 9.99 0.96
CA TYR A 20 5.18 9.54 -0.42
C TYR A 20 4.94 10.71 -1.36
N GLU A 21 5.45 10.56 -2.58
CA GLU A 21 5.26 11.52 -3.65
C GLU A 21 5.32 10.78 -4.97
N TYR A 22 4.98 11.46 -6.03
CA TYR A 22 4.98 10.88 -7.37
C TYR A 22 6.04 11.56 -8.22
N LEU A 23 6.79 10.74 -8.97
CA LEU A 23 7.81 11.25 -9.88
C LEU A 23 7.31 11.06 -11.29
N ASP A 24 7.40 12.13 -12.09
CA ASP A 24 6.88 12.11 -13.46
C ASP A 24 7.76 11.32 -14.39
N HIS A 25 7.10 10.56 -15.27
CA HIS A 25 7.76 9.84 -16.35
C HIS A 25 6.88 9.95 -17.58
N THR A 26 7.48 9.79 -18.76
CA THR A 26 6.72 9.94 -19.99
C THR A 26 5.66 8.85 -20.15
N ALA A 27 5.95 7.64 -19.71
CA ALA A 27 5.05 6.51 -19.92
C ALA A 27 4.47 5.97 -18.63
N ASP A 28 5.23 6.06 -17.53
CA ASP A 28 4.86 5.47 -16.26
C ASP A 28 5.03 6.49 -15.16
N VAL A 29 4.33 6.27 -14.05
CA VAL A 29 4.56 7.07 -12.85
C VAL A 29 5.41 6.24 -11.90
N GLN A 30 6.29 6.92 -11.18
CA GLN A 30 7.06 6.30 -10.12
C GLN A 30 6.52 6.76 -8.78
N LEU A 31 6.38 5.82 -7.86
CA LEU A 31 5.97 6.12 -6.50
C LEU A 31 7.24 6.19 -5.65
N HIS A 32 7.42 7.30 -4.97
CA HIS A 32 8.54 7.50 -4.07
C HIS A 32 8.01 7.60 -2.66
N ALA A 33 8.37 6.67 -1.82
CA ALA A 33 7.89 6.62 -0.44
C ALA A 33 9.08 6.45 0.50
N TRP A 34 8.88 6.86 1.76
CA TRP A 34 9.93 6.81 2.76
C TRP A 34 9.31 6.59 4.13
N GLY A 35 10.16 6.34 5.10
CA GLY A 35 9.72 6.16 6.46
C GLY A 35 10.90 6.05 7.40
N ASN A 36 10.61 6.04 8.69
CA ASN A 36 11.64 5.88 9.70
C ASN A 36 12.18 4.45 9.74
N THR A 37 11.42 3.51 9.20
CA THR A 37 11.82 2.12 9.06
C THR A 37 11.47 1.67 7.65
N LEU A 38 12.11 0.59 7.21
CA LEU A 38 11.80 0.03 5.92
C LEU A 38 10.35 -0.46 5.88
N LYS A 39 9.86 -0.99 6.99
CA LYS A 39 8.46 -1.41 7.09
C LYS A 39 7.53 -0.23 6.80
N GLU A 40 7.80 0.92 7.42
CA GLU A 40 6.97 2.10 7.19
C GLU A 40 7.06 2.56 5.73
N ALA A 41 8.25 2.51 5.15
CA ALA A 41 8.41 2.91 3.74
C ALA A 41 7.58 2.01 2.82
N PHE A 42 7.52 0.71 3.11
CA PHE A 42 6.68 -0.21 2.33
C PHE A 42 5.20 0.14 2.49
N GLU A 43 4.76 0.41 3.73
CA GLU A 43 3.37 0.80 3.96
C GLU A 43 3.02 2.06 3.17
N GLN A 44 3.91 3.05 3.21
CA GLN A 44 3.67 4.30 2.51
C GLN A 44 3.67 4.12 0.99
N CYS A 45 4.51 3.22 0.49
CA CYS A 45 4.53 2.93 -0.94
C CYS A 45 3.20 2.34 -1.39
N GLY A 46 2.64 1.42 -0.58
CA GLY A 46 1.32 0.87 -0.88
C GLY A 46 0.24 1.93 -0.87
N MET A 47 0.29 2.83 0.10
CA MET A 47 -0.67 3.91 0.17
C MET A 47 -0.54 4.87 -1.01
N ALA A 48 0.70 5.10 -1.48
CA ALA A 48 0.89 5.94 -2.65
C ALA A 48 0.16 5.36 -3.87
N MET A 49 0.17 4.03 -4.01
CA MET A 49 -0.53 3.40 -5.11
C MET A 49 -2.04 3.64 -5.01
N PHE A 50 -2.63 3.43 -3.84
CA PHE A 50 -4.07 3.64 -3.68
C PHE A 50 -4.45 5.10 -3.84
N ALA A 51 -3.62 6.02 -3.33
CA ALA A 51 -3.91 7.45 -3.45
C ALA A 51 -3.80 7.93 -4.89
N TYR A 52 -3.10 7.18 -5.74
CA TYR A 52 -3.02 7.50 -7.14
C TYR A 52 -4.30 7.10 -7.88
N MET A 53 -5.02 6.10 -7.35
CA MET A 53 -6.23 5.59 -7.97
C MET A 53 -7.49 6.35 -7.57
N THR A 54 -7.46 7.01 -6.41
CA THR A 54 -8.61 7.81 -5.95
C THR A 54 -8.10 8.89 -5.00
N GLU A 55 -9.01 9.66 -4.43
CA GLU A 55 -8.65 10.68 -3.45
C GLU A 55 -8.94 10.16 -2.06
N MET A 56 -7.92 10.11 -1.23
CA MET A 56 -8.00 9.50 0.08
C MET A 56 -9.06 10.09 1.02
N PRO A 57 -9.35 11.42 0.99
CA PRO A 57 -10.39 11.94 1.87
C PRO A 57 -11.76 11.31 1.67
N TYR A 58 -12.02 10.73 0.50
CA TYR A 58 -13.30 10.09 0.22
C TYR A 58 -13.34 8.64 0.62
N VAL A 59 -12.23 8.07 1.09
CA VAL A 59 -12.16 6.67 1.49
C VAL A 59 -12.31 6.60 3.01
N GLN A 60 -13.16 5.70 3.47
CA GLN A 60 -13.39 5.49 4.90
C GLN A 60 -12.95 4.10 5.28
N ILE A 61 -12.66 3.91 6.57
CA ILE A 61 -12.31 2.59 7.09
C ILE A 61 -13.59 1.93 7.57
N GLU A 62 -14.05 0.93 6.80
CA GLU A 62 -15.25 0.19 7.14
C GLU A 62 -14.99 -1.30 7.29
N GLU A 63 -13.87 -1.81 6.76
CA GLU A 63 -13.51 -3.21 6.88
C GLU A 63 -12.01 -3.36 6.84
N VAL A 64 -11.54 -4.51 7.26
CA VAL A 64 -10.12 -4.82 7.24
C VAL A 64 -9.91 -6.20 6.62
N HIS A 65 -8.92 -6.30 5.76
CA HIS A 65 -8.52 -7.55 5.12
C HIS A 65 -7.04 -7.77 5.38
N THR A 66 -6.63 -9.02 5.37
CA THR A 66 -5.23 -9.36 5.58
C THR A 66 -4.68 -9.96 4.30
N ILE A 67 -3.51 -9.49 3.89
CA ILE A 67 -2.80 -10.07 2.76
C ILE A 67 -1.44 -10.56 3.21
N GLU A 68 -0.88 -11.45 2.41
CA GLU A 68 0.45 -11.99 2.65
C GLU A 68 1.25 -11.91 1.34
N ALA A 69 2.51 -11.50 1.44
CA ALA A 69 3.40 -11.46 0.29
C ALA A 69 4.69 -12.19 0.65
N ASN A 70 5.22 -12.95 -0.29
CA ASN A 70 6.45 -13.72 -0.12
C ASN A 70 7.31 -13.54 -1.35
N ALA A 71 8.63 -13.58 -1.16
CA ALA A 71 9.56 -13.44 -2.26
C ALA A 71 10.90 -14.06 -1.90
N ASP A 72 11.87 -13.97 -2.83
CA ASP A 72 13.21 -14.51 -2.62
C ASP A 72 14.21 -13.42 -2.26
N ASP A 73 13.84 -12.16 -2.44
CA ASP A 73 14.70 -11.04 -2.10
C ASP A 73 13.84 -9.84 -1.76
N LEU A 74 14.50 -8.76 -1.36
CA LEU A 74 13.77 -7.59 -0.85
C LEU A 74 13.02 -6.86 -1.95
N MET A 75 13.61 -6.70 -3.12
CA MET A 75 12.92 -6.04 -4.23
C MET A 75 11.74 -6.85 -4.70
N GLY A 76 11.90 -8.16 -4.78
CA GLY A 76 10.79 -9.05 -5.09
C GLY A 76 9.69 -8.94 -4.06
N LEU A 77 10.07 -8.78 -2.78
CA LEU A 77 9.06 -8.64 -1.73
C LEU A 77 8.25 -7.36 -1.92
N LEU A 78 8.90 -6.25 -2.27
CA LEU A 78 8.17 -5.03 -2.56
C LEU A 78 7.25 -5.21 -3.76
N TYR A 79 7.74 -5.84 -4.80
CA TYR A 79 6.94 -6.10 -6.00
C TYR A 79 5.69 -6.91 -5.64
N HIS A 80 5.88 -8.01 -4.93
CA HIS A 80 4.76 -8.89 -4.59
C HIS A 80 3.80 -8.23 -3.61
N PHE A 81 4.33 -7.41 -2.69
CA PHE A 81 3.49 -6.68 -1.77
C PHE A 81 2.54 -5.74 -2.53
N LEU A 82 3.09 -4.95 -3.45
CA LEU A 82 2.26 -4.03 -4.23
C LEU A 82 1.31 -4.80 -5.15
N ASP A 83 1.77 -5.92 -5.70
CA ASP A 83 0.94 -6.72 -6.59
C ASP A 83 -0.23 -7.34 -5.83
N GLU A 84 -0.01 -7.80 -4.60
CA GLU A 84 -1.08 -8.33 -3.77
C GLU A 84 -2.10 -7.25 -3.42
N LEU A 85 -1.64 -6.03 -3.16
CA LEU A 85 -2.54 -4.92 -2.90
C LEU A 85 -3.36 -4.57 -4.14
N LEU A 86 -2.72 -4.57 -5.29
CA LEU A 86 -3.43 -4.30 -6.54
C LEU A 86 -4.45 -5.40 -6.82
N TYR A 87 -4.10 -6.65 -6.55
CA TYR A 87 -5.03 -7.76 -6.72
C TYR A 87 -6.24 -7.60 -5.81
N LEU A 88 -6.00 -7.19 -4.57
CA LEU A 88 -7.08 -6.97 -3.60
C LEU A 88 -8.09 -5.94 -4.13
N PHE A 89 -7.60 -4.91 -4.80
CA PHE A 89 -8.47 -3.92 -5.41
C PHE A 89 -9.16 -4.47 -6.67
N SER A 90 -8.49 -5.35 -7.40
CA SER A 90 -8.96 -5.78 -8.72
C SER A 90 -10.06 -6.85 -8.65
N VAL A 91 -10.17 -7.58 -7.54
CA VAL A 91 -11.18 -8.62 -7.39
C VAL A 91 -12.19 -8.17 -6.33
N GLU A 92 -13.40 -8.73 -6.42
CA GLU A 92 -14.42 -8.38 -5.44
C GLU A 92 -13.96 -8.74 -4.04
N PRO A 93 -14.20 -7.86 -3.05
CA PRO A 93 -15.06 -6.66 -3.11
C PRO A 93 -14.39 -5.39 -3.61
N ASN A 94 -13.26 -5.47 -4.28
CA ASN A 94 -12.59 -4.30 -4.83
C ASN A 94 -12.24 -3.30 -3.73
N LEU A 95 -11.43 -3.75 -2.80
CA LEU A 95 -11.11 -2.93 -1.64
C LEU A 95 -10.18 -1.79 -1.99
N ILE A 96 -10.59 -0.56 -1.65
CA ILE A 96 -9.70 0.60 -1.74
C ILE A 96 -9.23 0.92 -0.32
N CYS A 97 -7.92 0.99 -0.13
CA CYS A 97 -7.35 1.06 1.21
C CYS A 97 -7.09 2.50 1.63
N LYS A 98 -7.44 2.79 2.87
CA LYS A 98 -7.14 4.07 3.52
C LYS A 98 -5.92 3.97 4.40
N LYS A 99 -5.60 2.77 4.87
CA LYS A 99 -4.52 2.56 5.81
C LYS A 99 -3.98 1.14 5.65
N LEU A 100 -2.66 1.02 5.73
CA LEU A 100 -1.98 -0.27 5.68
C LEU A 100 -1.13 -0.41 6.93
N VAL A 101 -1.24 -1.56 7.60
CA VAL A 101 -0.43 -1.85 8.78
C VAL A 101 0.23 -3.20 8.57
N ILE A 102 1.53 -3.20 8.37
CA ILE A 102 2.28 -4.43 8.24
C ILE A 102 2.50 -5.00 9.64
N THR A 103 1.95 -6.17 9.89
CA THR A 103 2.05 -6.81 11.20
C THR A 103 3.22 -7.77 11.29
N GLU A 104 3.72 -8.25 10.16
CA GLU A 104 4.95 -9.04 10.12
C GLU A 104 5.77 -8.57 8.94
N PHE A 105 7.01 -8.21 9.19
CA PHE A 105 7.94 -7.77 8.15
C PHE A 105 9.25 -8.51 8.36
N ASN A 106 9.37 -9.65 7.67
CA ASN A 106 10.51 -10.54 7.86
C ASN A 106 11.46 -10.39 6.67
N THR A 107 12.59 -9.73 6.90
CA THR A 107 13.56 -9.49 5.83
C THR A 107 14.55 -10.65 5.67
N GLN A 108 14.46 -11.66 6.51
CA GLN A 108 15.31 -12.85 6.36
C GLN A 108 14.63 -13.89 5.50
N GLU A 109 13.31 -14.05 5.69
CA GLU A 109 12.53 -14.98 4.89
C GLU A 109 11.74 -14.28 3.79
N PHE A 110 11.82 -12.96 3.73
CA PHE A 110 11.15 -12.14 2.73
C PHE A 110 9.66 -12.39 2.72
N ARG A 111 9.04 -12.10 3.86
CA ARG A 111 7.62 -12.33 4.06
C ARG A 111 6.99 -11.11 4.72
N ILE A 112 5.82 -10.74 4.21
CA ILE A 112 5.03 -9.64 4.77
C ILE A 112 3.63 -10.14 5.05
N ILE A 113 3.10 -9.79 6.22
CA ILE A 113 1.67 -9.90 6.51
C ILE A 113 1.19 -8.49 6.81
N CYS A 114 0.11 -8.09 6.13
CA CYS A 114 -0.35 -6.71 6.19
C CYS A 114 -1.85 -6.66 6.37
N LYS A 115 -2.30 -5.82 7.29
CA LYS A 115 -3.72 -5.50 7.45
C LYS A 115 -4.07 -4.32 6.57
N CYS A 116 -5.11 -4.46 5.78
CA CYS A 116 -5.53 -3.48 4.80
C CYS A 116 -6.89 -2.94 5.22
N TYR A 117 -6.93 -1.68 5.62
CA TYR A 117 -8.12 -1.03 6.13
C TYR A 117 -8.71 -0.13 5.07
N GLY A 118 -9.99 -0.30 4.77
CA GLY A 118 -10.64 0.54 3.77
C GLY A 118 -12.08 0.16 3.57
N GLU A 119 -12.54 0.28 2.33
CA GLU A 119 -13.91 -0.03 1.97
C GLU A 119 -13.97 -0.41 0.51
N GLU A 120 -15.12 -0.91 0.10
CA GLU A 120 -15.34 -1.26 -1.29
C GLU A 120 -15.33 0.00 -2.15
N PHE A 121 -14.61 -0.05 -3.27
CA PHE A 121 -14.57 1.08 -4.20
C PHE A 121 -15.91 1.23 -4.87
N GLN A 122 -16.44 2.46 -4.88
CA GLN A 122 -17.74 2.75 -5.47
C GLN A 122 -17.62 3.99 -6.35
N LEU A 123 -18.00 3.84 -7.62
CA LEU A 123 -18.13 4.98 -8.49
C LEU A 123 -19.22 5.90 -7.93
N GLY A 124 -18.97 7.19 -7.97
CA GLY A 124 -19.89 8.15 -7.40
C GLY A 124 -19.54 8.57 -6.00
N LYS A 125 -18.98 7.65 -5.18
CA LYS A 125 -18.47 8.02 -3.88
C LYS A 125 -16.98 8.34 -3.95
N HIS A 126 -16.23 7.52 -4.70
CA HIS A 126 -14.78 7.67 -4.79
C HIS A 126 -14.42 8.26 -6.14
N PRO A 127 -13.74 9.41 -6.18
CA PRO A 127 -13.28 9.95 -7.46
C PRO A 127 -12.38 8.94 -8.15
N GLN A 128 -12.57 8.79 -9.44
CA GLN A 128 -11.78 7.86 -10.22
C GLN A 128 -10.51 8.57 -10.67
N GLY A 129 -9.38 8.11 -10.14
CA GLY A 129 -8.08 8.63 -10.54
C GLY A 129 -7.51 7.84 -11.70
N THR A 130 -6.20 7.70 -11.70
CA THR A 130 -5.52 7.00 -12.76
C THR A 130 -5.57 5.50 -12.51
N GLU A 131 -5.90 4.75 -13.54
CA GLU A 131 -5.93 3.30 -13.44
C GLU A 131 -4.52 2.76 -13.30
N VAL A 132 -4.31 1.88 -12.32
CA VAL A 132 -3.04 1.17 -12.15
C VAL A 132 -3.27 -0.24 -12.68
N LYS A 133 -2.57 -0.57 -13.76
CA LYS A 133 -2.79 -1.85 -14.43
C LYS A 133 -1.84 -2.92 -13.95
N ALA A 134 -0.61 -2.55 -13.62
CA ALA A 134 0.40 -3.51 -13.23
C ALA A 134 1.54 -2.82 -12.49
N ILE A 135 2.27 -3.61 -11.74
CA ILE A 135 3.49 -3.18 -11.07
C ILE A 135 4.65 -3.64 -11.95
N THR A 136 5.68 -2.80 -12.08
CA THR A 136 6.85 -3.18 -12.85
C THR A 136 8.11 -2.99 -12.01
N TYR A 137 9.17 -3.71 -12.39
CA TYR A 137 10.47 -3.55 -11.76
C TYR A 137 11.25 -2.36 -12.32
N SER A 138 10.73 -1.71 -13.35
CA SER A 138 11.45 -0.64 -14.03
C SER A 138 11.79 0.45 -13.03
N ALA A 139 13.08 0.74 -12.87
CA ALA A 139 13.60 1.77 -11.98
C ALA A 139 13.22 1.55 -10.50
N MET A 140 12.91 0.31 -10.12
CA MET A 140 12.60 0.00 -8.73
C MET A 140 13.88 0.02 -7.91
N GLN A 141 13.86 0.74 -6.79
CA GLN A 141 14.98 0.86 -5.88
C GLN A 141 14.51 0.84 -4.46
N ILE A 142 15.31 0.23 -3.60
CA ILE A 142 15.11 0.30 -2.16
C ILE A 142 16.40 0.79 -1.56
N VAL A 143 16.31 1.92 -0.84
CA VAL A 143 17.47 2.50 -0.16
C VAL A 143 17.24 2.33 1.33
N ASP A 144 17.94 1.40 1.94
CA ASP A 144 17.75 1.05 3.34
C ASP A 144 18.91 1.61 4.16
N GLU A 145 18.86 2.93 4.36
CA GLU A 145 19.86 3.63 5.13
C GLU A 145 19.20 4.34 6.28
N PRO A 146 19.85 4.37 7.45
CA PRO A 146 19.23 4.94 8.64
C PRO A 146 18.76 6.38 8.47
N LYS A 147 19.39 7.14 7.58
CA LYS A 147 19.03 8.54 7.40
C LYS A 147 17.93 8.76 6.40
N ASP A 148 17.84 7.89 5.41
CA ASP A 148 16.96 8.15 4.29
C ASP A 148 15.77 7.22 4.21
N ASN A 149 15.95 5.94 4.47
CA ASN A 149 14.86 4.94 4.48
C ASN A 149 13.86 5.16 3.36
N ASN A 150 14.36 5.35 2.15
CA ASN A 150 13.50 5.64 1.00
C ASN A 150 13.16 4.37 0.26
N CYS A 151 11.94 4.35 -0.26
CA CYS A 151 11.48 3.24 -1.08
C CYS A 151 10.92 3.82 -2.37
N TYR A 152 11.46 3.40 -3.49
CA TYR A 152 11.00 3.82 -4.80
C TYR A 152 10.22 2.70 -5.45
N ARG A 153 9.21 3.10 -6.21
CA ARG A 153 8.49 2.13 -6.96
C ARG A 153 8.59 2.41 -8.41
#